data_1333e803452d409f02f62ffdc457e650
#
_entry.id   1333e803452d409f02f62ffdc457e650
#
_cell.length_a   1.000
_cell.length_b   1.000
_cell.length_c   1.000
_cell.angle_alpha   90.00
_cell.angle_beta   90.00
_cell.angle_gamma   90.00
#
_symmetry.space_group_name_H-M   'P 1'
#
loop_
_entity.id
_entity.type
_entity.pdbx_description
1 polymer ?
#
loop_
_entity_poly.entity_id
_entity_poly.type
_entity_poly.pdbx_seq_one_letter_code
_entity_poly.pdbx_strand_id
1 'polypeptide(L)'
;MRIIATLLILLASNALALEIEGVPFIRQESQFCGPASLASVMTFYGVPEDQKTIGAAVYSEKLQGALITDLERYARQKGFETKSGQGTVEELKAEMDRRRPVMVLVDLGFWVVSKPHYLVVIGYDDEGFTAHDGYTPKNRYPYARFSEIWGKMGNAYLSVFK
;
A
#
# COMPACT_ATOMS: atom_id res chain seq x y z
N MET A 1 23.44 -47.31 -31.99
CA MET A 1 23.42 -45.87 -31.82
C MET A 1 22.23 -45.54 -30.89
N ARG A 2 22.47 -45.34 -29.59
CA ARG A 2 21.43 -45.06 -28.60
C ARG A 2 21.29 -43.55 -28.45
N ILE A 3 20.11 -43.02 -28.82
CA ILE A 3 19.79 -41.61 -28.65
C ILE A 3 19.23 -41.45 -27.23
N ILE A 4 20.00 -40.80 -26.35
CA ILE A 4 19.54 -40.41 -25.01
C ILE A 4 18.81 -39.09 -25.18
N ALA A 5 17.48 -39.16 -25.09
CA ALA A 5 16.64 -37.95 -25.04
C ALA A 5 16.73 -37.35 -23.65
N THR A 6 17.43 -36.25 -23.49
CA THR A 6 17.49 -35.47 -22.25
C THR A 6 16.20 -34.69 -22.10
N LEU A 7 15.33 -35.13 -21.20
CA LEU A 7 14.09 -34.43 -20.84
C LEU A 7 14.46 -33.23 -19.97
N LEU A 8 14.39 -32.04 -20.56
CA LEU A 8 14.55 -30.77 -19.84
C LEU A 8 13.26 -30.48 -19.06
N ILE A 9 13.24 -30.78 -17.77
CA ILE A 9 12.13 -30.40 -16.90
C ILE A 9 12.29 -28.90 -16.61
N LEU A 10 11.49 -28.06 -17.27
CA LEU A 10 11.29 -26.68 -16.88
C LEU A 10 10.53 -26.65 -15.53
N LEU A 11 11.26 -26.43 -14.46
CA LEU A 11 10.67 -26.03 -13.19
C LEU A 11 10.10 -24.62 -13.37
N ALA A 12 8.79 -24.54 -13.66
CA ALA A 12 8.07 -23.30 -13.55
C ALA A 12 8.09 -22.89 -12.08
N SER A 13 8.90 -21.89 -11.73
CA SER A 13 8.81 -21.22 -10.44
C SER A 13 7.45 -20.53 -10.40
N ASN A 14 6.46 -21.19 -9.81
CA ASN A 14 5.25 -20.52 -9.41
C ASN A 14 5.64 -19.52 -8.31
N ALA A 15 5.87 -18.26 -8.68
CA ALA A 15 5.94 -17.18 -7.72
C ALA A 15 4.58 -17.15 -7.02
N LEU A 16 4.56 -17.54 -5.75
CA LEU A 16 3.34 -17.62 -4.96
C LEU A 16 2.76 -16.20 -4.86
N ALA A 17 1.56 -16.01 -5.40
CA ALA A 17 0.79 -14.82 -5.13
C ALA A 17 0.51 -14.74 -3.63
N LEU A 18 0.81 -13.61 -3.00
CA LEU A 18 0.51 -13.34 -1.60
C LEU A 18 -0.54 -12.24 -1.53
N GLU A 19 -1.61 -12.50 -0.80
CA GLU A 19 -2.60 -11.48 -0.43
C GLU A 19 -2.87 -11.56 1.08
N ILE A 20 -2.88 -10.43 1.76
CA ILE A 20 -3.25 -10.30 3.16
C ILE A 20 -4.78 -10.23 3.20
N GLU A 21 -5.40 -11.31 3.64
CA GLU A 21 -6.85 -11.36 3.78
C GLU A 21 -7.32 -10.54 4.99
N GLY A 22 -8.57 -10.06 4.92
CA GLY A 22 -9.21 -9.36 6.03
C GLY A 22 -8.84 -7.88 6.17
N VAL A 23 -8.02 -7.31 5.28
CA VAL A 23 -7.81 -5.86 5.23
C VAL A 23 -9.07 -5.21 4.67
N PRO A 24 -9.82 -4.42 5.44
CA PRO A 24 -11.09 -3.88 4.98
C PRO A 24 -10.88 -2.79 3.92
N PHE A 25 -11.67 -2.83 2.87
CA PHE A 25 -11.74 -1.72 1.94
C PHE A 25 -12.61 -0.61 2.53
N ILE A 26 -12.04 0.57 2.73
CA ILE A 26 -12.76 1.77 3.15
C ILE A 26 -12.80 2.74 1.97
N ARG A 27 -14.00 2.98 1.44
CA ARG A 27 -14.19 3.99 0.40
C ARG A 27 -13.90 5.35 0.99
N GLN A 28 -12.96 6.06 0.40
CA GLN A 28 -12.63 7.41 0.88
C GLN A 28 -13.77 8.39 0.62
N GLU A 29 -13.98 9.28 1.56
CA GLU A 29 -14.70 10.52 1.33
C GLU A 29 -13.78 11.55 0.64
N SER A 30 -14.33 12.68 0.19
CA SER A 30 -13.57 13.69 -0.53
C SER A 30 -12.24 14.03 0.17
N GLN A 31 -11.12 13.89 -0.53
CA GLN A 31 -9.76 14.22 -0.08
C GLN A 31 -9.24 13.47 1.16
N PHE A 32 -9.96 12.42 1.60
CA PHE A 32 -9.59 11.60 2.77
C PHE A 32 -8.85 10.32 2.42
N CYS A 33 -8.07 10.29 1.31
CA CYS A 33 -7.31 9.09 0.94
C CYS A 33 -6.37 8.61 2.06
N GLY A 34 -5.65 9.51 2.73
CA GLY A 34 -4.80 9.19 3.87
C GLY A 34 -5.58 8.68 5.08
N PRO A 35 -6.57 9.44 5.59
CA PRO A 35 -7.44 9.00 6.67
C PRO A 35 -8.15 7.67 6.40
N ALA A 36 -8.70 7.46 5.20
CA ALA A 36 -9.37 6.20 4.84
C ALA A 36 -8.39 5.01 4.79
N SER A 37 -7.19 5.23 4.27
CA SER A 37 -6.13 4.23 4.24
C SER A 37 -5.69 3.84 5.66
N LEU A 38 -5.49 4.82 6.54
CA LEU A 38 -5.12 4.55 7.93
C LEU A 38 -6.26 3.84 8.68
N ALA A 39 -7.51 4.26 8.48
CA ALA A 39 -8.68 3.59 9.04
C ALA A 39 -8.76 2.11 8.63
N SER A 40 -8.46 1.80 7.35
CA SER A 40 -8.40 0.44 6.83
C SER A 40 -7.36 -0.40 7.60
N VAL A 41 -6.14 0.12 7.72
CA VAL A 41 -5.05 -0.60 8.42
C VAL A 41 -5.34 -0.74 9.90
N MET A 42 -5.81 0.30 10.58
CA MET A 42 -6.15 0.22 12.01
C MET A 42 -7.28 -0.78 12.29
N THR A 43 -8.31 -0.80 11.44
CA THR A 43 -9.41 -1.75 11.54
C THR A 43 -8.93 -3.21 11.34
N PHE A 44 -8.01 -3.44 10.41
CA PHE A 44 -7.39 -4.75 10.21
C PHE A 44 -6.74 -5.29 11.51
N TYR A 45 -6.14 -4.43 12.32
CA TYR A 45 -5.57 -4.80 13.62
C TYR A 45 -6.58 -4.76 14.79
N GLY A 46 -7.87 -4.67 14.51
CA GLY A 46 -8.92 -4.70 15.53
C GLY A 46 -9.08 -3.39 16.32
N VAL A 47 -8.59 -2.29 15.78
CA VAL A 47 -8.77 -0.93 16.33
C VAL A 47 -9.54 -0.10 15.30
N PRO A 48 -10.85 -0.31 15.14
CA PRO A 48 -11.65 0.42 14.17
C PRO A 48 -11.69 1.91 14.52
N GLU A 49 -11.43 2.73 13.53
CA GLU A 49 -11.49 4.18 13.63
C GLU A 49 -12.15 4.74 12.35
N ASP A 50 -12.96 5.78 12.51
CA ASP A 50 -13.62 6.43 11.38
C ASP A 50 -12.64 7.39 10.67
N GLN A 51 -12.64 7.38 9.34
CA GLN A 51 -11.84 8.29 8.53
C GLN A 51 -12.10 9.77 8.83
N LYS A 52 -13.30 10.15 9.25
CA LYS A 52 -13.61 11.54 9.67
C LYS A 52 -12.90 11.91 10.96
N THR A 53 -12.88 11.01 11.93
CA THR A 53 -12.16 11.19 13.19
C THR A 53 -10.66 11.33 12.94
N ILE A 54 -10.09 10.47 12.09
CA ILE A 54 -8.68 10.59 11.69
C ILE A 54 -8.46 11.90 10.93
N GLY A 55 -9.33 12.19 9.95
CA GLY A 55 -9.26 13.41 9.15
C GLY A 55 -9.27 14.69 9.99
N ALA A 56 -10.13 14.76 11.00
CA ALA A 56 -10.17 15.90 11.92
C ALA A 56 -8.83 16.16 12.65
N ALA A 57 -8.03 15.13 12.84
CA ALA A 57 -6.74 15.22 13.51
C ALA A 57 -5.55 15.47 12.57
N VAL A 58 -5.63 15.06 11.29
CA VAL A 58 -4.47 15.03 10.39
C VAL A 58 -4.65 15.78 9.07
N TYR A 59 -5.89 16.18 8.73
CA TYR A 59 -6.16 16.85 7.46
C TYR A 59 -5.64 18.29 7.47
N SER A 60 -4.97 18.66 6.39
CA SER A 60 -4.50 20.02 6.13
C SER A 60 -5.28 20.63 4.95
N GLU A 61 -6.05 21.68 5.19
CA GLU A 61 -6.73 22.42 4.13
C GLU A 61 -5.76 23.01 3.10
N LYS A 62 -4.60 23.49 3.57
CA LYS A 62 -3.56 24.04 2.69
C LYS A 62 -3.01 23.00 1.69
N LEU A 63 -2.88 21.74 2.12
CA LEU A 63 -2.38 20.64 1.30
C LEU A 63 -3.51 19.87 0.62
N GLN A 64 -4.75 20.10 1.03
CA GLN A 64 -5.93 19.33 0.64
C GLN A 64 -5.72 17.81 0.84
N GLY A 65 -5.12 17.44 1.98
CA GLY A 65 -4.77 16.07 2.30
C GLY A 65 -4.08 15.95 3.64
N ALA A 66 -3.51 14.78 3.92
CA ALA A 66 -2.77 14.49 5.13
C ALA A 66 -1.30 14.18 4.83
N LEU A 67 -0.38 14.69 5.65
CA LEU A 67 1.03 14.30 5.57
C LEU A 67 1.21 12.89 6.15
N ILE A 68 2.16 12.15 5.59
CA ILE A 68 2.51 10.81 6.07
C ILE A 68 2.98 10.84 7.54
N THR A 69 3.68 11.90 7.93
CA THR A 69 4.16 12.12 9.30
C THR A 69 3.03 12.38 10.29
N ASP A 70 1.94 13.01 9.86
CA ASP A 70 0.78 13.25 10.72
C ASP A 70 -0.04 11.97 10.90
N LEU A 71 -0.21 11.18 9.83
CA LEU A 71 -0.81 9.84 9.89
C LEU A 71 -0.01 8.92 10.80
N GLU A 72 1.33 8.92 10.68
CA GLU A 72 2.21 8.14 11.54
C GLU A 72 2.07 8.55 13.01
N ARG A 73 2.12 9.84 13.30
CA ARG A 73 1.94 10.36 14.66
C ARG A 73 0.60 9.94 15.25
N TYR A 74 -0.48 10.03 14.48
CA TYR A 74 -1.79 9.60 14.89
C TYR A 74 -1.84 8.10 15.21
N ALA A 75 -1.27 7.26 14.35
CA ALA A 75 -1.21 5.82 14.59
C ALA A 75 -0.44 5.49 15.88
N ARG A 76 0.69 6.15 16.14
CA ARG A 76 1.46 5.98 17.38
C ARG A 76 0.67 6.40 18.62
N GLN A 77 -0.10 7.48 18.55
CA GLN A 77 -0.98 7.90 19.65
C GLN A 77 -2.08 6.87 19.96
N LYS A 78 -2.47 6.07 18.97
CA LYS A 78 -3.41 4.96 19.13
C LYS A 78 -2.75 3.63 19.54
N GLY A 79 -1.46 3.64 19.87
CA GLY A 79 -0.73 2.48 20.38
C GLY A 79 -0.19 1.54 19.31
N PHE A 80 -0.01 2.01 18.08
CA PHE A 80 0.63 1.26 17.00
C PHE A 80 2.13 1.50 16.97
N GLU A 81 2.88 0.48 16.55
CA GLU A 81 4.23 0.63 16.04
C GLU A 81 4.17 1.10 14.58
N THR A 82 5.20 1.83 14.16
CA THR A 82 5.26 2.37 12.80
C THR A 82 6.68 2.28 12.24
N LYS A 83 6.75 2.13 10.91
CA LYS A 83 7.96 2.29 10.13
C LYS A 83 7.62 3.12 8.89
N SER A 84 8.31 4.21 8.70
CA SER A 84 8.10 5.11 7.56
C SER A 84 9.42 5.54 6.93
N GLY A 85 9.36 5.98 5.68
CA GLY A 85 10.53 6.47 4.95
C GLY A 85 10.39 6.31 3.44
N GLN A 86 11.54 6.22 2.79
CA GLN A 86 11.67 5.86 1.38
C GLN A 86 11.97 4.37 1.29
N GLY A 87 11.20 3.63 0.50
CA GLY A 87 11.30 2.17 0.42
C GLY A 87 11.67 1.65 -0.97
N THR A 88 11.81 0.33 -1.04
CA THR A 88 12.00 -0.44 -2.26
C THR A 88 10.83 -1.42 -2.43
N VAL A 89 10.67 -1.95 -3.65
CA VAL A 89 9.68 -3.00 -3.94
C VAL A 89 9.90 -4.22 -3.03
N GLU A 90 11.15 -4.58 -2.80
CA GLU A 90 11.55 -5.71 -1.95
C GLU A 90 11.18 -5.46 -0.48
N GLU A 91 11.34 -4.23 0.01
CA GLU A 91 10.92 -3.87 1.38
C GLU A 91 9.41 -3.95 1.55
N LEU A 92 8.62 -3.48 0.55
CA LEU A 92 7.17 -3.64 0.59
C LEU A 92 6.76 -5.11 0.61
N LYS A 93 7.38 -5.96 -0.23
CA LYS A 93 7.15 -7.41 -0.21
C LYS A 93 7.48 -8.02 1.15
N ALA A 94 8.62 -7.64 1.74
CA ALA A 94 9.03 -8.13 3.05
C ALA A 94 8.06 -7.73 4.18
N GLU A 95 7.41 -6.57 4.10
CA GLU A 95 6.34 -6.20 5.05
C GLU A 95 5.09 -7.07 4.83
N MET A 96 4.70 -7.32 3.58
CA MET A 96 3.55 -8.18 3.27
C MET A 96 3.81 -9.65 3.65
N ASP A 97 5.03 -10.16 3.53
CA ASP A 97 5.42 -11.49 4.02
C ASP A 97 5.22 -11.62 5.53
N ARG A 98 5.33 -10.50 6.27
CA ARG A 98 5.01 -10.40 7.70
C ARG A 98 3.52 -10.16 7.98
N ARG A 99 2.66 -10.25 6.96
CA ARG A 99 1.23 -9.94 7.05
C ARG A 99 0.94 -8.50 7.51
N ARG A 100 1.76 -7.56 7.09
CA ARG A 100 1.60 -6.14 7.36
C ARG A 100 1.17 -5.40 6.10
N PRO A 101 -0.09 -4.92 6.01
CA PRO A 101 -0.51 -4.05 4.92
C PRO A 101 0.25 -2.73 4.99
N VAL A 102 0.66 -2.19 3.84
CA VAL A 102 1.52 -1.01 3.79
C VAL A 102 0.83 0.14 3.07
N MET A 103 0.78 1.28 3.72
CA MET A 103 0.36 2.52 3.08
C MET A 103 1.51 3.08 2.24
N VAL A 104 1.23 3.46 1.00
CA VAL A 104 2.18 4.12 0.10
C VAL A 104 1.59 5.40 -0.45
N LEU A 105 2.42 6.42 -0.63
CA LEU A 105 2.03 7.66 -1.28
C LEU A 105 2.47 7.63 -2.74
N VAL A 106 1.54 7.75 -3.66
CA VAL A 106 1.76 7.72 -5.11
C VAL A 106 1.28 9.00 -5.77
N ASP A 107 1.70 9.27 -6.98
CA ASP A 107 1.13 10.34 -7.82
C ASP A 107 0.31 9.72 -8.95
N LEU A 108 -1.01 9.84 -8.85
CA LEU A 108 -1.96 9.40 -9.88
C LEU A 108 -2.21 10.48 -10.94
N GLY A 109 -1.50 11.57 -10.88
CA GLY A 109 -1.61 12.66 -11.85
C GLY A 109 -1.12 12.26 -13.24
N PHE A 110 -1.53 13.07 -14.21
CA PHE A 110 -1.19 12.88 -15.60
C PHE A 110 -0.45 14.12 -16.14
N TRP A 111 0.63 13.88 -16.87
CA TRP A 111 1.49 14.89 -17.47
C TRP A 111 2.03 15.91 -16.44
N VAL A 112 1.58 17.16 -16.46
CA VAL A 112 2.03 18.24 -15.55
C VAL A 112 1.13 18.40 -14.31
N VAL A 113 0.05 17.63 -14.20
CA VAL A 113 -0.88 17.68 -13.07
C VAL A 113 -0.52 16.58 -12.08
N SER A 114 -0.01 16.97 -10.91
CA SER A 114 0.22 16.03 -9.81
C SER A 114 -1.07 15.79 -9.04
N LYS A 115 -1.31 14.52 -8.68
CA LYS A 115 -2.43 14.10 -7.84
C LYS A 115 -1.93 13.11 -6.78
N PRO A 116 -1.35 13.60 -5.68
CA PRO A 116 -0.91 12.74 -4.57
C PRO A 116 -2.07 11.90 -4.04
N HIS A 117 -1.79 10.62 -3.78
CA HIS A 117 -2.82 9.68 -3.38
C HIS A 117 -2.24 8.55 -2.52
N TYR A 118 -2.97 8.14 -1.48
CA TYR A 118 -2.58 7.00 -0.66
C TYR A 118 -3.24 5.72 -1.16
N LEU A 119 -2.43 4.66 -1.20
CA LEU A 119 -2.88 3.28 -1.43
C LEU A 119 -2.58 2.45 -0.19
N VAL A 120 -3.37 1.42 0.08
CA VAL A 120 -3.04 0.35 1.02
C VAL A 120 -2.66 -0.88 0.22
N VAL A 121 -1.37 -1.18 0.14
CA VAL A 121 -0.85 -2.37 -0.53
C VAL A 121 -1.12 -3.57 0.37
N ILE A 122 -1.79 -4.58 -0.17
CA ILE A 122 -2.26 -5.76 0.56
C ILE A 122 -1.76 -7.08 -0.02
N GLY A 123 -1.09 -7.04 -1.16
CA GLY A 123 -0.60 -8.26 -1.79
C GLY A 123 0.30 -7.99 -2.99
N TYR A 124 0.94 -9.05 -3.45
CA TYR A 124 1.77 -9.04 -4.64
C TYR A 124 1.83 -10.42 -5.30
N ASP A 125 2.22 -10.45 -6.57
CA ASP A 125 2.62 -11.64 -7.31
C ASP A 125 3.81 -11.30 -8.23
N ASP A 126 4.02 -12.09 -9.28
CA ASP A 126 5.08 -11.89 -10.27
C ASP A 126 4.82 -10.70 -11.21
N GLU A 127 3.58 -10.24 -11.34
CA GLU A 127 3.20 -9.15 -12.23
C GLU A 127 3.15 -7.78 -11.54
N GLY A 128 2.79 -7.72 -10.25
CA GLY A 128 2.62 -6.43 -9.56
C GLY A 128 2.04 -6.52 -8.16
N PHE A 129 1.58 -5.38 -7.68
CA PHE A 129 0.93 -5.23 -6.40
C PHE A 129 -0.59 -5.22 -6.52
N THR A 130 -1.25 -5.72 -5.46
CA THR A 130 -2.69 -5.54 -5.23
C THR A 130 -2.87 -4.53 -4.11
N ALA A 131 -3.71 -3.52 -4.32
CA ALA A 131 -3.93 -2.47 -3.32
C ALA A 131 -5.39 -2.00 -3.27
N HIS A 132 -5.79 -1.53 -2.10
CA HIS A 132 -6.98 -0.69 -1.94
C HIS A 132 -6.60 0.76 -2.25
N ASP A 133 -7.31 1.40 -3.17
CA ASP A 133 -7.02 2.76 -3.61
C ASP A 133 -8.04 3.81 -3.15
N GLY A 134 -8.92 3.43 -2.24
CA GLY A 134 -9.98 4.30 -1.73
C GLY A 134 -11.18 4.46 -2.67
N TYR A 135 -11.07 4.09 -3.93
CA TYR A 135 -12.16 4.05 -4.91
C TYR A 135 -12.53 2.62 -5.31
N THR A 136 -11.50 1.77 -5.49
CA THR A 136 -11.61 0.40 -5.97
C THR A 136 -10.91 -0.54 -4.99
N PRO A 137 -11.61 -1.57 -4.49
CA PRO A 137 -10.97 -2.62 -3.70
C PRO A 137 -10.10 -3.50 -4.58
N LYS A 138 -8.95 -3.95 -4.05
CA LYS A 138 -8.04 -4.91 -4.69
C LYS A 138 -7.65 -4.53 -6.13
N ASN A 139 -7.42 -3.24 -6.37
CA ASN A 139 -6.95 -2.76 -7.66
C ASN A 139 -5.52 -3.25 -7.95
N ARG A 140 -5.25 -3.59 -9.22
CA ARG A 140 -3.97 -4.14 -9.66
C ARG A 140 -3.05 -3.07 -10.20
N TYR A 141 -1.79 -3.11 -9.75
CA TYR A 141 -0.74 -2.19 -10.16
C TYR A 141 0.47 -2.98 -10.67
N PRO A 142 0.65 -3.13 -12.00
CA PRO A 142 1.86 -3.73 -12.56
C PRO A 142 3.12 -3.01 -12.05
N TYR A 143 4.22 -3.75 -11.79
CA TYR A 143 5.42 -3.19 -11.17
C TYR A 143 5.95 -1.95 -11.88
N ALA A 144 5.96 -1.93 -13.22
CA ALA A 144 6.43 -0.76 -13.98
C ALA A 144 5.58 0.49 -13.68
N ARG A 145 4.25 0.35 -13.68
CA ARG A 145 3.35 1.45 -13.37
C ARG A 145 3.43 1.87 -11.91
N PHE A 146 3.47 0.89 -11.00
CA PHE A 146 3.61 1.16 -9.56
C PHE A 146 4.88 1.95 -9.27
N SER A 147 6.03 1.49 -9.78
CA SER A 147 7.34 2.16 -9.57
C SER A 147 7.36 3.57 -10.15
N GLU A 148 6.72 3.79 -11.29
CA GLU A 148 6.59 5.13 -11.89
C GLU A 148 5.83 6.08 -10.95
N ILE A 149 4.60 5.72 -10.54
CA ILE A 149 3.74 6.60 -9.73
C ILE A 149 4.26 6.77 -8.30
N TRP A 150 4.87 5.74 -7.73
CA TRP A 150 5.46 5.76 -6.41
C TRP A 150 6.77 6.55 -6.38
N GLY A 151 7.60 6.38 -7.41
CA GLY A 151 8.85 7.13 -7.56
C GLY A 151 8.65 8.64 -7.63
N LYS A 152 7.55 9.13 -8.23
CA LYS A 152 7.19 10.55 -8.26
C LYS A 152 6.98 11.14 -6.86
N MET A 153 6.67 10.30 -5.87
CA MET A 153 6.49 10.67 -4.46
C MET A 153 7.66 10.22 -3.58
N GLY A 154 8.85 10.00 -4.19
CA GLY A 154 10.06 9.63 -3.48
C GLY A 154 10.00 8.26 -2.82
N ASN A 155 9.19 7.35 -3.33
CA ASN A 155 8.97 6.02 -2.78
C ASN A 155 8.52 6.03 -1.31
N ALA A 156 7.74 7.04 -0.92
CA ALA A 156 7.29 7.22 0.44
C ALA A 156 6.30 6.13 0.87
N TYR A 157 6.53 5.56 2.06
CA TYR A 157 5.65 4.54 2.65
C TYR A 157 5.47 4.73 4.15
N LEU A 158 4.42 4.11 4.66
CA LEU A 158 4.11 3.99 6.09
C LEU A 158 3.57 2.59 6.37
N SER A 159 4.30 1.80 7.13
CA SER A 159 3.84 0.56 7.74
C SER A 159 3.36 0.84 9.15
N VAL A 160 2.14 0.41 9.47
CA VAL A 160 1.50 0.55 10.79
C VAL A 160 1.13 -0.85 11.25
N PHE A 161 1.57 -1.25 12.46
CA PHE A 161 1.41 -2.62 12.93
C PHE A 161 1.34 -2.71 14.45
N LYS A 162 0.97 -3.89 14.93
CA LYS A 162 0.96 -4.28 16.35
C LYS A 162 1.82 -5.51 16.59
#